data_1ef4fadfeb19fb543331abaf6b2b656b
#
_entry.id   1ef4fadfeb19fb543331abaf6b2b656b
#
_cell.length_a   1.000
_cell.length_b   1.000
_cell.length_c   1.000
_cell.angle_alpha   90.00
_cell.angle_beta   90.00
_cell.angle_gamma   90.00
#
_symmetry.space_group_name_H-M   'P 1'
#
loop_
_entity.id
_entity.type
_entity.pdbx_description
1 polymer ?
#
loop_
_entity_poly.entity_id
_entity_poly.type
_entity_poly.pdbx_seq_one_letter_code
_entity_poly.pdbx_strand_id
1 'polypeptide(L)'
;HERFDLVAGAEITMEANPGTVDCGDPAGYRQAGINRLSIGAQSFSDAALASLGRIHTADAIATSFAEARDAGFDNINLDVMYCLPGQDVAEALADIDAAVALGPEHVSWYHLTLEPNTVFHARPPAGLPGDELAADIQQAGAARLDAAGFRQYEVSAWARNGRECRHNGIYWTFGDYLAAGAGAHGKITTRDGIHRYERPANPEAYMQSLEREGGISLRAVSPEDVVFEFMLNALRLRDGFELGHFERATGQDRTAVGATLDRLIEAGLLEARATNRVAPSRRGFDVLNDVLAAFLPDPGRN
;
A
#
# COMPACT_ATOMS: atom_id res chain seq x y z
N HIS A 1 22.99 -8.25 -8.39
CA HIS A 1 24.29 -7.89 -7.75
C HIS A 1 25.32 -7.29 -8.74
N GLU A 2 25.31 -7.66 -10.01
CA GLU A 2 26.31 -7.13 -10.98
C GLU A 2 26.05 -5.67 -11.40
N ARG A 3 24.85 -5.13 -11.20
CA ARG A 3 24.46 -3.80 -11.68
C ARG A 3 24.03 -2.83 -10.58
N PHE A 4 23.78 -3.34 -9.38
CA PHE A 4 23.33 -2.54 -8.23
C PHE A 4 24.03 -3.03 -6.97
N ASP A 5 24.53 -2.09 -6.17
CA ASP A 5 25.01 -2.35 -4.82
C ASP A 5 23.81 -2.45 -3.88
N LEU A 6 23.42 -3.66 -3.52
CA LEU A 6 22.37 -3.86 -2.53
C LEU A 6 22.91 -3.59 -1.13
N VAL A 7 22.25 -2.74 -0.38
CA VAL A 7 22.62 -2.50 1.02
C VAL A 7 22.41 -3.78 1.84
N ALA A 8 23.29 -4.02 2.81
CA ALA A 8 23.14 -5.14 3.72
C ALA A 8 21.80 -5.09 4.43
N GLY A 9 21.06 -6.19 4.41
CA GLY A 9 19.71 -6.28 4.98
C GLY A 9 18.63 -5.54 4.19
N ALA A 10 18.84 -5.31 2.88
CA ALA A 10 17.76 -4.85 2.01
C ALA A 10 16.54 -5.77 2.11
N GLU A 11 15.35 -5.18 2.16
CA GLU A 11 14.11 -5.94 2.06
C GLU A 11 13.89 -6.36 0.60
N ILE A 12 13.74 -7.65 0.39
CA ILE A 12 13.41 -8.24 -0.92
C ILE A 12 12.08 -8.98 -0.72
N THR A 13 11.01 -8.31 -1.13
CA THR A 13 9.64 -8.81 -0.97
C THR A 13 9.18 -9.52 -2.24
N MET A 14 8.46 -10.61 -2.06
CA MET A 14 7.70 -11.29 -3.11
C MET A 14 6.23 -11.38 -2.70
N GLU A 15 5.34 -11.09 -3.64
CA GLU A 15 3.90 -11.34 -3.50
C GLU A 15 3.58 -12.73 -4.02
N ALA A 16 2.73 -13.47 -3.31
CA ALA A 16 2.37 -14.84 -3.64
C ALA A 16 0.87 -15.10 -3.38
N ASN A 17 0.26 -15.91 -4.25
CA ASN A 17 -1.12 -16.37 -4.08
C ASN A 17 -1.12 -17.80 -3.56
N PRO A 18 -1.88 -18.10 -2.47
CA PRO A 18 -1.98 -19.45 -1.91
C PRO A 18 -2.44 -20.46 -2.95
N GLY A 19 -1.91 -21.68 -2.89
CA GLY A 19 -2.32 -22.78 -3.77
C GLY A 19 -1.96 -22.63 -5.24
N THR A 20 -1.15 -21.64 -5.59
CA THR A 20 -0.63 -21.44 -6.96
C THR A 20 0.85 -21.81 -7.05
N VAL A 21 1.39 -21.81 -8.27
CA VAL A 21 2.82 -22.02 -8.54
C VAL A 21 3.69 -21.00 -7.79
N ASP A 22 3.15 -19.82 -7.50
CA ASP A 22 3.86 -18.75 -6.78
C ASP A 22 4.22 -19.12 -5.34
N CYS A 23 3.46 -20.03 -4.70
CA CYS A 23 3.79 -20.57 -3.37
C CYS A 23 4.53 -21.91 -3.41
N GLY A 24 4.85 -22.44 -4.60
CA GLY A 24 5.30 -23.82 -4.76
C GLY A 24 6.71 -24.14 -4.26
N ASP A 25 7.60 -23.14 -4.06
CA ASP A 25 8.96 -23.37 -3.57
C ASP A 25 9.46 -22.22 -2.67
N PRO A 26 8.90 -22.07 -1.46
CA PRO A 26 9.35 -21.03 -0.54
C PRO A 26 10.83 -21.17 -0.15
N ALA A 27 11.38 -22.38 -0.09
CA ALA A 27 12.77 -22.62 0.23
C ALA A 27 13.70 -22.11 -0.89
N GLY A 28 13.35 -22.34 -2.15
CA GLY A 28 14.09 -21.81 -3.30
C GLY A 28 14.04 -20.29 -3.35
N TYR A 29 12.90 -19.68 -3.05
CA TYR A 29 12.80 -18.22 -2.96
C TYR A 29 13.66 -17.65 -1.84
N ARG A 30 13.67 -18.30 -0.68
CA ARG A 30 14.53 -17.90 0.44
C ARG A 30 16.00 -17.99 0.08
N GLN A 31 16.42 -19.06 -0.62
CA GLN A 31 17.80 -19.25 -1.12
C GLN A 31 18.16 -18.20 -2.18
N ALA A 32 17.21 -17.77 -3.02
CA ALA A 32 17.42 -16.72 -4.00
C ALA A 32 17.58 -15.33 -3.37
N GLY A 33 17.34 -15.20 -2.04
CA GLY A 33 17.53 -13.96 -1.30
C GLY A 33 16.25 -13.22 -0.95
N ILE A 34 15.07 -13.73 -1.31
CA ILE A 34 13.80 -13.16 -0.85
C ILE A 34 13.71 -13.32 0.65
N ASN A 35 13.42 -12.23 1.36
CA ASN A 35 13.41 -12.22 2.83
C ASN A 35 12.11 -11.71 3.44
N ARG A 36 11.12 -11.36 2.61
CA ARG A 36 9.76 -11.03 3.01
C ARG A 36 8.77 -11.63 2.00
N LEU A 37 7.68 -12.23 2.49
CA LEU A 37 6.57 -12.69 1.67
C LEU A 37 5.30 -11.89 1.97
N SER A 38 4.53 -11.55 0.93
CA SER A 38 3.16 -11.06 1.04
C SER A 38 2.23 -12.11 0.46
N ILE A 39 1.38 -12.68 1.30
CA ILE A 39 0.47 -13.76 0.93
C ILE A 39 -0.94 -13.20 0.77
N GLY A 40 -1.49 -13.31 -0.44
CA GLY A 40 -2.82 -12.82 -0.78
C GLY A 40 -3.94 -13.71 -0.21
N ALA A 41 -4.18 -13.64 1.09
CA ALA A 41 -5.23 -14.40 1.77
C ALA A 41 -6.63 -13.95 1.36
N GLN A 42 -6.88 -12.67 1.36
CA GLN A 42 -8.11 -11.96 1.04
C GLN A 42 -9.22 -12.18 2.08
N SER A 43 -9.56 -13.42 2.44
CA SER A 43 -10.52 -13.81 3.48
C SER A 43 -10.20 -15.24 3.94
N PHE A 44 -10.65 -15.61 5.12
CA PHE A 44 -10.61 -16.99 5.63
C PHE A 44 -11.98 -17.67 5.56
N SER A 45 -12.94 -17.08 4.86
CA SER A 45 -14.23 -17.67 4.50
C SER A 45 -14.18 -18.17 3.06
N ASP A 46 -14.32 -19.49 2.84
CA ASP A 46 -14.35 -20.06 1.50
C ASP A 46 -15.49 -19.50 0.64
N ALA A 47 -16.62 -19.13 1.26
CA ALA A 47 -17.73 -18.48 0.57
C ALA A 47 -17.35 -17.07 0.09
N ALA A 48 -16.66 -16.30 0.92
CA ALA A 48 -16.15 -14.97 0.55
C ALA A 48 -15.09 -15.08 -0.54
N LEU A 49 -14.14 -16.01 -0.43
CA LEU A 49 -13.13 -16.27 -1.45
C LEU A 49 -13.76 -16.62 -2.82
N ALA A 50 -14.77 -17.50 -2.82
CA ALA A 50 -15.51 -17.84 -4.03
C ALA A 50 -16.22 -16.64 -4.65
N SER A 51 -16.81 -15.74 -3.83
CA SER A 51 -17.45 -14.51 -4.29
C SER A 51 -16.46 -13.53 -4.93
N LEU A 52 -15.20 -13.53 -4.47
CA LEU A 52 -14.09 -12.77 -5.03
C LEU A 52 -13.48 -13.42 -6.29
N GLY A 53 -13.97 -14.60 -6.69
CA GLY A 53 -13.39 -15.37 -7.80
C GLY A 53 -12.02 -15.97 -7.49
N ARG A 54 -11.69 -16.14 -6.20
CA ARG A 54 -10.44 -16.80 -5.79
C ARG A 54 -10.57 -18.30 -5.92
N ILE A 55 -9.48 -18.96 -6.32
CA ILE A 55 -9.43 -20.41 -6.53
C ILE A 55 -8.90 -21.18 -5.32
N HIS A 56 -8.26 -20.48 -4.36
CA HIS A 56 -7.73 -21.06 -3.14
C HIS A 56 -8.79 -21.06 -2.01
N THR A 57 -8.55 -21.87 -1.00
CA THR A 57 -9.37 -22.00 0.20
C THR A 57 -8.64 -21.44 1.44
N ALA A 58 -9.35 -21.31 2.55
CA ALA A 58 -8.76 -20.94 3.84
C ALA A 58 -7.66 -21.94 4.28
N ASP A 59 -7.85 -23.24 4.05
CA ASP A 59 -6.84 -24.25 4.33
C ASP A 59 -5.57 -24.09 3.49
N ALA A 60 -5.71 -23.67 2.23
CA ALA A 60 -4.56 -23.38 1.36
C ALA A 60 -3.75 -22.19 1.86
N ILE A 61 -4.40 -21.17 2.45
CA ILE A 61 -3.72 -20.02 3.07
C ILE A 61 -2.88 -20.49 4.25
N ALA A 62 -3.48 -21.28 5.16
CA ALA A 62 -2.79 -21.80 6.34
C ALA A 62 -1.60 -22.69 5.95
N THR A 63 -1.78 -23.54 4.93
CA THR A 63 -0.71 -24.41 4.40
C THR A 63 0.44 -23.57 3.82
N SER A 64 0.16 -22.61 2.93
CA SER A 64 1.18 -21.76 2.33
C SER A 64 1.93 -20.93 3.37
N PHE A 65 1.23 -20.48 4.43
CA PHE A 65 1.86 -19.77 5.53
C PHE A 65 2.81 -20.67 6.32
N ALA A 66 2.39 -21.89 6.65
CA ALA A 66 3.21 -22.87 7.36
C ALA A 66 4.47 -23.26 6.54
N GLU A 67 4.30 -23.54 5.25
CA GLU A 67 5.42 -23.83 4.33
C GLU A 67 6.42 -22.69 4.25
N ALA A 68 5.95 -21.43 4.22
CA ALA A 68 6.80 -20.26 4.25
C ALA A 68 7.59 -20.16 5.58
N ARG A 69 6.96 -20.45 6.73
CA ARG A 69 7.63 -20.53 8.04
C ARG A 69 8.69 -21.62 8.08
N ASP A 70 8.36 -22.82 7.60
CA ASP A 70 9.29 -23.95 7.54
C ASP A 70 10.51 -23.67 6.63
N ALA A 71 10.30 -22.88 5.58
CA ALA A 71 11.37 -22.37 4.71
C ALA A 71 12.24 -21.27 5.35
N GLY A 72 11.91 -20.82 6.56
CA GLY A 72 12.68 -19.82 7.32
C GLY A 72 12.33 -18.36 7.03
N PHE A 73 11.12 -18.07 6.50
CA PHE A 73 10.63 -16.70 6.46
C PHE A 73 10.18 -16.26 7.85
N ASP A 74 10.78 -15.18 8.36
CA ASP A 74 10.46 -14.53 9.63
C ASP A 74 9.79 -13.16 9.45
N ASN A 75 9.41 -12.82 8.21
CA ASN A 75 8.70 -11.61 7.85
C ASN A 75 7.65 -11.94 6.78
N ILE A 76 6.43 -12.21 7.24
CA ILE A 76 5.30 -12.57 6.39
C ILE A 76 4.18 -11.56 6.59
N ASN A 77 3.65 -11.05 5.49
CA ASN A 77 2.42 -10.28 5.44
C ASN A 77 1.26 -11.17 4.97
N LEU A 78 0.09 -10.94 5.55
CA LEU A 78 -1.18 -11.43 5.04
C LEU A 78 -2.01 -10.26 4.50
N ASP A 79 -2.41 -10.35 3.23
CA ASP A 79 -3.34 -9.38 2.64
C ASP A 79 -4.76 -9.86 2.91
N VAL A 80 -5.54 -9.08 3.65
CA VAL A 80 -6.92 -9.39 4.06
C VAL A 80 -7.83 -8.22 3.66
N MET A 81 -8.94 -8.55 3.04
CA MET A 81 -9.93 -7.56 2.59
C MET A 81 -11.09 -7.49 3.57
N TYR A 82 -11.72 -6.31 3.63
CA TYR A 82 -12.99 -6.13 4.32
C TYR A 82 -14.01 -5.42 3.44
N CYS A 83 -15.25 -5.32 3.92
CA CYS A 83 -16.41 -4.90 3.12
C CYS A 83 -16.65 -5.81 1.91
N LEU A 84 -16.49 -7.10 2.12
CA LEU A 84 -16.81 -8.12 1.12
C LEU A 84 -18.34 -8.23 0.93
N PRO A 85 -18.81 -8.77 -0.21
CA PRO A 85 -20.23 -8.96 -0.45
C PRO A 85 -20.90 -9.78 0.67
N GLY A 86 -21.89 -9.18 1.34
CA GLY A 86 -22.64 -9.78 2.46
C GLY A 86 -21.92 -9.79 3.80
N GLN A 87 -20.70 -9.29 3.87
CA GLN A 87 -19.88 -9.32 5.09
C GLN A 87 -20.45 -8.36 6.16
N ASP A 88 -20.62 -8.86 7.36
CA ASP A 88 -20.91 -8.09 8.56
C ASP A 88 -19.67 -7.87 9.44
N VAL A 89 -19.85 -7.18 10.59
CA VAL A 89 -18.75 -6.92 11.53
C VAL A 89 -18.18 -8.21 12.10
N ALA A 90 -19.02 -9.19 12.42
CA ALA A 90 -18.57 -10.45 13.05
C ALA A 90 -17.73 -11.28 12.07
N GLU A 91 -18.14 -11.34 10.82
CA GLU A 91 -17.41 -12.03 9.74
C GLU A 91 -16.06 -11.36 9.44
N ALA A 92 -16.02 -10.02 9.39
CA ALA A 92 -14.78 -9.29 9.21
C ALA A 92 -13.79 -9.51 10.38
N LEU A 93 -14.31 -9.57 11.62
CA LEU A 93 -13.48 -9.87 12.78
C LEU A 93 -13.00 -11.31 12.79
N ALA A 94 -13.79 -12.27 12.30
CA ALA A 94 -13.36 -13.66 12.16
C ALA A 94 -12.18 -13.82 11.19
N ASP A 95 -12.18 -13.07 10.07
CA ASP A 95 -11.05 -13.02 9.14
C ASP A 95 -9.77 -12.47 9.81
N ILE A 96 -9.90 -11.41 10.61
CA ILE A 96 -8.77 -10.86 11.37
C ILE A 96 -8.26 -11.86 12.40
N ASP A 97 -9.16 -12.51 13.15
CA ASP A 97 -8.78 -13.51 14.16
C ASP A 97 -8.03 -14.70 13.55
N ALA A 98 -8.50 -15.18 12.39
CA ALA A 98 -7.83 -16.24 11.65
C ALA A 98 -6.44 -15.80 11.15
N ALA A 99 -6.32 -14.58 10.60
CA ALA A 99 -5.04 -14.04 10.19
C ALA A 99 -4.07 -13.91 11.37
N VAL A 100 -4.52 -13.36 12.50
CA VAL A 100 -3.71 -13.18 13.73
C VAL A 100 -3.27 -14.51 14.31
N ALA A 101 -4.13 -15.54 14.26
CA ALA A 101 -3.83 -16.89 14.77
C ALA A 101 -2.65 -17.56 14.04
N LEU A 102 -2.41 -17.23 12.76
CA LEU A 102 -1.24 -17.70 12.01
C LEU A 102 0.06 -17.06 12.49
N GLY A 103 0.01 -15.91 13.16
CA GLY A 103 1.16 -15.25 13.74
C GLY A 103 2.02 -14.49 12.73
N PRO A 104 1.47 -13.71 11.79
CA PRO A 104 2.25 -12.89 10.87
C PRO A 104 2.89 -11.71 11.60
N GLU A 105 3.92 -11.13 10.99
CA GLU A 105 4.56 -9.89 11.44
C GLU A 105 3.82 -8.66 10.92
N HIS A 106 3.05 -8.83 9.85
CA HIS A 106 2.39 -7.75 9.14
C HIS A 106 1.03 -8.19 8.60
N VAL A 107 0.04 -7.30 8.62
CA VAL A 107 -1.27 -7.49 8.00
C VAL A 107 -1.59 -6.27 7.16
N SER A 108 -1.81 -6.47 5.87
CA SER A 108 -2.45 -5.49 5.01
C SER A 108 -3.95 -5.73 5.08
N TRP A 109 -4.67 -4.80 5.70
CA TRP A 109 -6.11 -4.91 5.87
C TRP A 109 -6.80 -3.73 5.19
N TYR A 110 -7.48 -3.98 4.10
CA TYR A 110 -7.96 -2.95 3.18
C TYR A 110 -9.38 -3.21 2.66
N HIS A 111 -10.07 -2.11 2.41
CA HIS A 111 -11.43 -2.09 1.89
C HIS A 111 -11.47 -2.60 0.45
N LEU A 112 -12.47 -3.45 0.12
CA LEU A 112 -12.73 -3.84 -1.26
C LEU A 112 -13.12 -2.61 -2.09
N THR A 113 -12.25 -2.20 -3.02
CA THR A 113 -12.51 -1.12 -3.96
C THR A 113 -12.86 -1.64 -5.35
N LEU A 114 -13.78 -0.94 -6.03
CA LEU A 114 -14.21 -1.28 -7.37
C LEU A 114 -13.37 -0.50 -8.40
N GLU A 115 -12.17 -1.01 -8.68
CA GLU A 115 -11.23 -0.34 -9.56
C GLU A 115 -11.71 -0.29 -11.02
N PRO A 116 -11.56 0.84 -11.72
CA PRO A 116 -11.86 0.96 -13.14
C PRO A 116 -11.20 -0.16 -13.96
N ASN A 117 -11.87 -0.60 -15.02
CA ASN A 117 -11.42 -1.69 -15.91
C ASN A 117 -11.37 -3.09 -15.26
N THR A 118 -11.98 -3.29 -14.10
CA THR A 118 -12.15 -4.61 -13.48
C THR A 118 -13.57 -5.15 -13.71
N VAL A 119 -13.70 -6.47 -13.55
CA VAL A 119 -15.03 -7.14 -13.63
C VAL A 119 -15.97 -6.58 -12.57
N PHE A 120 -15.49 -6.32 -11.36
CA PHE A 120 -16.28 -5.79 -10.26
C PHE A 120 -16.72 -4.34 -10.49
N HIS A 121 -15.93 -3.52 -11.17
CA HIS A 121 -16.37 -2.19 -11.59
C HIS A 121 -17.47 -2.26 -12.63
N ALA A 122 -17.32 -3.15 -13.63
CA ALA A 122 -18.30 -3.33 -14.71
C ALA A 122 -19.61 -4.00 -14.22
N ARG A 123 -19.50 -4.87 -13.20
CA ARG A 123 -20.61 -5.63 -12.60
C ARG A 123 -20.39 -5.70 -11.08
N PRO A 124 -20.74 -4.64 -10.34
CA PRO A 124 -20.59 -4.64 -8.89
C PRO A 124 -21.31 -5.84 -8.25
N PRO A 125 -20.65 -6.57 -7.34
CA PRO A 125 -21.29 -7.66 -6.64
C PRO A 125 -22.43 -7.15 -5.78
N ALA A 126 -23.50 -7.94 -5.66
CA ALA A 126 -24.60 -7.62 -4.78
C ALA A 126 -24.21 -7.75 -3.31
N GLY A 127 -24.85 -6.97 -2.43
CA GLY A 127 -24.65 -7.09 -0.99
C GLY A 127 -23.39 -6.43 -0.45
N LEU A 128 -22.76 -5.51 -1.18
CA LEU A 128 -21.69 -4.70 -0.62
C LEU A 128 -22.21 -3.89 0.59
N PRO A 129 -21.45 -3.84 1.70
CA PRO A 129 -21.78 -2.99 2.85
C PRO A 129 -21.95 -1.53 2.46
N GLY A 130 -22.97 -0.87 3.01
CA GLY A 130 -23.09 0.59 2.90
C GLY A 130 -22.10 1.31 3.83
N ASP A 131 -21.97 2.63 3.67
CA ASP A 131 -20.96 3.46 4.35
C ASP A 131 -20.97 3.30 5.88
N GLU A 132 -22.15 3.22 6.51
CA GLU A 132 -22.30 3.08 7.96
C GLU A 132 -21.71 1.73 8.44
N LEU A 133 -22.11 0.62 7.80
CA LEU A 133 -21.59 -0.70 8.12
C LEU A 133 -20.08 -0.80 7.79
N ALA A 134 -19.62 -0.18 6.71
CA ALA A 134 -18.21 -0.12 6.35
C ALA A 134 -17.37 0.60 7.43
N ALA A 135 -17.91 1.70 7.99
CA ALA A 135 -17.26 2.41 9.08
C ALA A 135 -17.21 1.57 10.37
N ASP A 136 -18.30 0.85 10.70
CA ASP A 136 -18.36 -0.04 11.85
C ASP A 136 -17.36 -1.19 11.72
N ILE A 137 -17.27 -1.82 10.54
CA ILE A 137 -16.29 -2.87 10.25
C ILE A 137 -14.88 -2.31 10.42
N GLN A 138 -14.58 -1.16 9.82
CA GLN A 138 -13.27 -0.52 9.90
C GLN A 138 -12.87 -0.21 11.35
N GLN A 139 -13.78 0.36 12.12
CA GLN A 139 -13.51 0.69 13.52
C GLN A 139 -13.29 -0.56 14.38
N ALA A 140 -14.14 -1.57 14.23
CA ALA A 140 -14.05 -2.80 15.00
C ALA A 140 -12.78 -3.59 14.65
N GLY A 141 -12.45 -3.69 13.35
CA GLY A 141 -11.27 -4.40 12.88
C GLY A 141 -9.97 -3.70 13.30
N ALA A 142 -9.91 -2.36 13.21
CA ALA A 142 -8.79 -1.57 13.71
C ALA A 142 -8.54 -1.83 15.20
N ALA A 143 -9.60 -1.82 16.02
CA ALA A 143 -9.49 -2.12 17.45
C ALA A 143 -9.04 -3.57 17.72
N ARG A 144 -9.47 -4.54 16.88
CA ARG A 144 -9.07 -5.94 17.01
C ARG A 144 -7.59 -6.15 16.69
N LEU A 145 -7.07 -5.54 15.61
CA LEU A 145 -5.65 -5.60 15.24
C LEU A 145 -4.77 -4.95 16.31
N ASP A 146 -5.19 -3.79 16.84
CA ASP A 146 -4.48 -3.09 17.91
C ASP A 146 -4.40 -3.96 19.19
N ALA A 147 -5.53 -4.56 19.60
CA ALA A 147 -5.59 -5.50 20.72
C ALA A 147 -4.74 -6.76 20.51
N ALA A 148 -4.51 -7.17 19.27
CA ALA A 148 -3.62 -8.28 18.90
C ALA A 148 -2.13 -7.89 18.84
N GLY A 149 -1.79 -6.63 19.18
CA GLY A 149 -0.43 -6.12 19.25
C GLY A 149 0.17 -5.68 17.92
N PHE A 150 -0.68 -5.39 16.95
CA PHE A 150 -0.27 -4.70 15.71
C PHE A 150 -0.47 -3.20 15.87
N ARG A 151 0.40 -2.42 15.24
CA ARG A 151 0.27 -0.97 15.14
C ARG A 151 -0.04 -0.58 13.70
N GLN A 152 -1.10 0.19 13.52
CA GLN A 152 -1.35 0.81 12.23
C GLN A 152 -0.30 1.88 11.96
N TYR A 153 0.48 1.76 10.90
CA TYR A 153 1.49 2.76 10.53
C TYR A 153 1.12 3.55 9.27
N GLU A 154 0.23 2.99 8.43
CA GLU A 154 -0.35 3.68 7.27
C GLU A 154 -1.80 3.22 7.05
N VAL A 155 -2.49 3.78 6.06
CA VAL A 155 -3.94 3.62 5.82
C VAL A 155 -4.42 2.17 5.88
N SER A 156 -3.69 1.25 5.26
CA SER A 156 -4.11 -0.14 5.09
C SER A 156 -3.16 -1.15 5.72
N ALA A 157 -2.11 -0.69 6.42
CA ALA A 157 -1.07 -1.59 6.88
C ALA A 157 -0.84 -1.52 8.39
N TRP A 158 -0.75 -2.71 8.95
CA TRP A 158 -0.61 -3.00 10.37
C TRP A 158 0.61 -3.88 10.58
N ALA A 159 1.51 -3.51 11.47
CA ALA A 159 2.74 -4.25 11.70
C ALA A 159 3.02 -4.44 13.18
N ARG A 160 3.72 -5.52 13.52
CA ARG A 160 4.42 -5.62 14.79
C ARG A 160 5.62 -4.67 14.78
N ASN A 161 6.06 -4.25 15.95
CA ASN A 161 7.13 -3.25 16.08
C ASN A 161 8.38 -3.63 15.25
N GLY A 162 8.80 -2.71 14.36
CA GLY A 162 9.96 -2.86 13.50
C GLY A 162 9.76 -3.81 12.30
N ARG A 163 8.50 -4.16 11.98
CA ARG A 163 8.13 -5.04 10.85
C ARG A 163 7.29 -4.32 9.80
N GLU A 164 7.30 -2.99 9.79
CA GLU A 164 6.69 -2.19 8.74
C GLU A 164 7.31 -2.52 7.38
N CYS A 165 6.49 -2.53 6.32
CA CYS A 165 6.95 -2.80 4.96
C CYS A 165 7.86 -1.67 4.45
N ARG A 166 9.15 -1.96 4.27
CA ARG A 166 10.13 -0.96 3.83
C ARG A 166 9.94 -0.61 2.36
N HIS A 167 9.51 -1.56 1.54
CA HIS A 167 9.18 -1.31 0.14
C HIS A 167 8.07 -0.25 0.03
N ASN A 168 6.93 -0.44 0.74
CA ASN A 168 5.84 0.53 0.74
C ASN A 168 6.27 1.87 1.35
N GLY A 169 7.12 1.83 2.38
CA GLY A 169 7.68 3.01 3.00
C GLY A 169 8.40 3.95 2.03
N ILE A 170 9.02 3.41 0.96
CA ILE A 170 9.64 4.24 -0.10
C ILE A 170 8.60 5.11 -0.79
N TYR A 171 7.42 4.56 -1.10
CA TYR A 171 6.34 5.33 -1.72
C TYR A 171 5.80 6.39 -0.75
N TRP A 172 5.50 5.99 0.49
CA TRP A 172 4.90 6.88 1.48
C TRP A 172 5.84 8.01 1.91
N THR A 173 7.14 7.81 1.81
CA THR A 173 8.13 8.87 2.03
C THR A 173 8.53 9.60 0.74
N PHE A 174 7.78 9.40 -0.34
CA PHE A 174 8.02 10.03 -1.63
C PHE A 174 9.44 9.76 -2.20
N GLY A 175 10.01 8.60 -1.88
CA GLY A 175 11.31 8.15 -2.37
C GLY A 175 11.30 7.82 -3.86
N ASP A 176 12.48 7.66 -4.44
CA ASP A 176 12.63 7.21 -5.82
C ASP A 176 12.56 5.68 -5.91
N TYR A 177 12.03 5.19 -7.02
CA TYR A 177 11.97 3.78 -7.31
C TYR A 177 12.06 3.50 -8.80
N LEU A 178 12.76 2.42 -9.14
CA LEU A 178 12.89 1.96 -10.50
C LEU A 178 11.82 0.92 -10.81
N ALA A 179 11.27 1.01 -12.02
CA ALA A 179 10.26 0.09 -12.51
C ALA A 179 10.85 -0.87 -13.54
N ALA A 180 10.68 -2.17 -13.31
CA ALA A 180 11.00 -3.24 -14.24
C ALA A 180 9.80 -4.18 -14.36
N GLY A 181 9.53 -4.64 -15.59
CA GLY A 181 8.36 -5.49 -15.89
C GLY A 181 7.25 -4.73 -16.64
N ALA A 182 6.36 -5.51 -17.26
CA ALA A 182 5.22 -4.98 -18.00
C ALA A 182 4.25 -4.23 -17.06
N GLY A 183 3.83 -3.03 -17.44
CA GLY A 183 2.92 -2.19 -16.67
C GLY A 183 3.56 -1.51 -15.44
N ALA A 184 4.85 -1.66 -15.21
CA ALA A 184 5.51 -1.09 -14.05
C ALA A 184 5.71 0.43 -14.19
N HIS A 185 5.50 1.15 -13.08
CA HIS A 185 5.66 2.60 -12.97
C HIS A 185 6.90 2.94 -12.15
N GLY A 186 7.63 3.98 -12.54
CA GLY A 186 8.80 4.46 -11.83
C GLY A 186 8.77 5.95 -11.53
N LYS A 187 9.50 6.34 -10.49
CA LYS A 187 9.75 7.73 -10.10
C LYS A 187 11.23 7.95 -9.93
N ILE A 188 11.75 9.00 -10.54
CA ILE A 188 13.17 9.37 -10.47
C ILE A 188 13.28 10.88 -10.23
N THR A 189 14.06 11.24 -9.24
CA THR A 189 14.45 12.62 -8.98
C THR A 189 15.81 12.90 -9.62
N THR A 190 15.88 13.90 -10.46
CA THR A 190 17.09 14.37 -11.13
C THR A 190 17.41 15.81 -10.73
N ARG A 191 18.50 16.38 -11.27
CA ARG A 191 18.81 17.81 -11.06
C ARG A 191 17.76 18.73 -11.68
N ASP A 192 17.06 18.25 -12.71
CA ASP A 192 16.07 19.02 -13.46
C ASP A 192 14.64 18.85 -12.93
N GLY A 193 14.47 18.07 -11.86
CA GLY A 193 13.19 17.86 -11.20
C GLY A 193 12.79 16.38 -11.06
N ILE A 194 11.53 16.19 -10.73
CA ILE A 194 10.93 14.85 -10.52
C ILE A 194 10.31 14.38 -11.83
N HIS A 195 10.56 13.12 -12.15
CA HIS A 195 10.08 12.49 -13.37
C HIS A 195 9.34 11.18 -13.05
N ARG A 196 8.32 10.93 -13.83
CA ARG A 196 7.59 9.65 -13.87
C ARG A 196 7.84 8.95 -15.19
N TYR A 197 7.82 7.64 -15.16
CA TYR A 197 7.78 6.82 -16.37
C TYR A 197 6.95 5.55 -16.12
N GLU A 198 6.45 5.01 -17.21
CA GLU A 198 5.69 3.76 -17.18
C GLU A 198 6.21 2.82 -18.26
N ARG A 199 6.05 1.54 -18.01
CA ARG A 199 6.35 0.48 -18.96
C ARG A 199 5.07 0.04 -19.68
N PRO A 200 5.15 -0.38 -20.95
CA PRO A 200 3.98 -0.94 -21.64
C PRO A 200 3.33 -2.06 -20.81
N ALA A 201 2.01 -1.99 -20.62
CA ALA A 201 1.28 -2.97 -19.84
C ALA A 201 1.18 -4.34 -20.53
N ASN A 202 1.17 -4.36 -21.86
CA ASN A 202 1.21 -5.61 -22.62
C ASN A 202 2.62 -6.22 -22.57
N PRO A 203 2.79 -7.50 -22.14
CA PRO A 203 4.11 -8.13 -22.00
C PRO A 203 4.95 -8.16 -23.29
N GLU A 204 4.32 -8.42 -24.42
CA GLU A 204 5.00 -8.45 -25.73
C GLU A 204 5.49 -7.05 -26.13
N ALA A 205 4.64 -6.03 -25.97
CA ALA A 205 5.01 -4.64 -26.20
C ALA A 205 6.12 -4.18 -25.25
N TYR A 206 6.11 -4.65 -24.00
CA TYR A 206 7.18 -4.40 -23.04
C TYR A 206 8.50 -4.98 -23.53
N MET A 207 8.55 -6.25 -23.94
CA MET A 207 9.75 -6.90 -24.46
C MET A 207 10.30 -6.17 -25.69
N GLN A 208 9.42 -5.84 -26.65
CA GLN A 208 9.81 -5.07 -27.84
C GLN A 208 10.34 -3.67 -27.50
N SER A 209 9.83 -3.03 -26.43
CA SER A 209 10.30 -1.72 -25.98
C SER A 209 11.75 -1.72 -25.48
N LEU A 210 12.23 -2.86 -24.99
CA LEU A 210 13.61 -3.01 -24.50
C LEU A 210 14.63 -3.11 -25.62
N GLU A 211 14.21 -3.51 -26.83
CA GLU A 211 15.06 -3.64 -28.01
C GLU A 211 15.21 -2.32 -28.78
N ARG A 212 14.39 -1.31 -28.48
CA ARG A 212 14.44 -0.01 -29.15
C ARG A 212 15.54 0.87 -28.59
N GLU A 213 16.37 1.40 -29.48
CA GLU A 213 17.28 2.50 -29.15
C GLU A 213 16.46 3.75 -28.77
N GLY A 214 16.66 4.31 -27.58
CA GLY A 214 15.97 5.53 -27.13
C GLY A 214 15.57 5.54 -25.66
N GLY A 215 15.73 4.41 -24.98
CA GLY A 215 15.54 4.38 -23.52
C GLY A 215 14.09 4.55 -23.06
N ILE A 216 13.94 5.04 -21.84
CA ILE A 216 12.66 5.27 -21.16
C ILE A 216 12.24 6.72 -21.42
N SER A 217 11.00 6.96 -21.84
CA SER A 217 10.43 8.30 -21.89
C SER A 217 10.13 8.78 -20.47
N LEU A 218 10.86 9.79 -20.01
CA LEU A 218 10.62 10.44 -18.73
C LEU A 218 9.64 11.61 -18.94
N ARG A 219 8.57 11.63 -18.15
CA ARG A 219 7.62 12.74 -18.08
C ARG A 219 7.92 13.56 -16.83
N ALA A 220 8.26 14.82 -17.00
CA ALA A 220 8.42 15.74 -15.87
C ALA A 220 7.08 15.92 -15.15
N VAL A 221 7.13 15.97 -13.82
CA VAL A 221 5.97 16.28 -12.97
C VAL A 221 5.96 17.78 -12.72
N SER A 222 4.78 18.41 -12.86
CA SER A 222 4.67 19.84 -12.60
C SER A 222 4.88 20.16 -11.11
N PRO A 223 5.32 21.38 -10.74
CA PRO A 223 5.48 21.77 -9.35
C PRO A 223 4.22 21.57 -8.51
N GLU A 224 3.04 21.86 -9.07
CA GLU A 224 1.74 21.71 -8.42
C GLU A 224 1.41 20.23 -8.22
N ASP A 225 1.63 19.39 -9.23
CA ASP A 225 1.42 17.94 -9.14
C ASP A 225 2.39 17.30 -8.13
N VAL A 226 3.64 17.77 -8.06
CA VAL A 226 4.62 17.27 -7.07
C VAL A 226 4.12 17.48 -5.64
N VAL A 227 3.52 18.64 -5.35
CA VAL A 227 2.93 18.93 -4.03
C VAL A 227 1.80 17.95 -3.73
N PHE A 228 0.86 17.79 -4.67
CA PHE A 228 -0.25 16.88 -4.50
C PHE A 228 0.21 15.42 -4.35
N GLU A 229 1.11 14.95 -5.23
CA GLU A 229 1.64 13.59 -5.17
C GLU A 229 2.39 13.32 -3.85
N PHE A 230 3.14 14.30 -3.33
CA PHE A 230 3.77 14.17 -2.01
C PHE A 230 2.74 14.01 -0.91
N MET A 231 1.71 14.87 -0.86
CA MET A 231 0.67 14.79 0.16
C MET A 231 -0.14 13.51 0.07
N LEU A 232 -0.46 13.05 -1.16
CA LEU A 232 -1.15 11.79 -1.43
C LEU A 232 -0.42 10.59 -0.80
N ASN A 233 0.91 10.61 -0.80
CA ASN A 233 1.73 9.56 -0.22
C ASN A 233 1.99 9.79 1.28
N ALA A 234 2.48 10.97 1.65
CA ALA A 234 2.99 11.22 3.00
C ALA A 234 1.89 11.26 4.08
N LEU A 235 0.68 11.73 3.73
CA LEU A 235 -0.46 11.75 4.66
C LEU A 235 -1.12 10.37 4.85
N ARG A 236 -0.70 9.34 4.09
CA ARG A 236 -1.07 7.96 4.39
C ARG A 236 -0.43 7.47 5.69
N LEU A 237 0.73 8.02 6.05
CA LEU A 237 1.44 7.65 7.28
C LEU A 237 0.74 8.22 8.51
N ARG A 238 0.49 7.37 9.50
CA ARG A 238 -0.08 7.79 10.81
C ARG A 238 0.78 8.81 11.53
N ASP A 239 2.09 8.71 11.36
CA ASP A 239 3.04 9.65 11.96
C ASP A 239 3.30 10.87 11.06
N GLY A 240 2.67 10.91 9.87
CA GLY A 240 2.83 12.01 8.93
C GLY A 240 4.28 12.23 8.49
N PHE A 241 4.63 13.48 8.20
CA PHE A 241 5.94 13.85 7.64
C PHE A 241 6.51 15.12 8.31
N GLU A 242 7.82 15.29 8.20
CA GLU A 242 8.52 16.51 8.61
C GLU A 242 8.52 17.52 7.45
N LEU A 243 8.25 18.81 7.74
CA LEU A 243 8.27 19.86 6.71
C LEU A 243 9.62 19.96 5.99
N GLY A 244 10.73 19.74 6.70
CA GLY A 244 12.04 19.67 6.06
C GLY A 244 12.19 18.45 5.12
N HIS A 245 11.46 17.36 5.34
CA HIS A 245 11.42 16.23 4.39
C HIS A 245 10.64 16.62 3.13
N PHE A 246 9.50 17.30 3.27
CA PHE A 246 8.77 17.85 2.13
C PHE A 246 9.68 18.69 1.23
N GLU A 247 10.41 19.66 1.82
CA GLU A 247 11.31 20.53 1.07
C GLU A 247 12.40 19.76 0.31
N ARG A 248 13.03 18.79 0.97
CA ARG A 248 14.09 17.95 0.34
C ARG A 248 13.56 17.02 -0.74
N ALA A 249 12.40 16.42 -0.52
CA ALA A 249 11.85 15.40 -1.42
C ALA A 249 11.17 16.00 -2.66
N THR A 250 10.63 17.22 -2.54
CA THR A 250 9.88 17.89 -3.61
C THR A 250 10.67 19.00 -4.30
N GLY A 251 11.70 19.53 -3.65
CA GLY A 251 12.37 20.76 -4.09
C GLY A 251 11.52 22.03 -3.94
N GLN A 252 10.34 21.94 -3.30
CA GLN A 252 9.43 23.06 -3.08
C GLN A 252 9.67 23.67 -1.69
N ASP A 253 9.50 24.99 -1.58
CA ASP A 253 9.52 25.67 -0.28
C ASP A 253 8.22 25.35 0.49
N ARG A 254 8.33 25.25 1.82
CA ARG A 254 7.18 24.96 2.71
C ARG A 254 6.04 25.97 2.59
N THR A 255 6.30 27.17 2.10
CA THR A 255 5.26 28.17 1.85
C THR A 255 4.25 27.73 0.79
N ALA A 256 4.64 26.80 -0.10
CA ALA A 256 3.73 26.23 -1.10
C ALA A 256 2.53 25.49 -0.47
N VAL A 257 2.69 25.00 0.76
CA VAL A 257 1.65 24.21 1.46
C VAL A 257 1.18 24.84 2.77
N GLY A 258 1.89 25.86 3.27
CA GLY A 258 1.71 26.42 4.62
C GLY A 258 0.27 26.83 4.89
N ALA A 259 -0.33 27.67 4.04
CA ALA A 259 -1.70 28.15 4.23
C ALA A 259 -2.74 27.00 4.22
N THR A 260 -2.55 25.97 3.41
CA THR A 260 -3.44 24.79 3.39
C THR A 260 -3.27 23.95 4.64
N LEU A 261 -2.02 23.72 5.08
CA LEU A 261 -1.74 23.00 6.32
C LEU A 261 -2.35 23.72 7.54
N ASP A 262 -2.15 25.04 7.66
CA ASP A 262 -2.70 25.83 8.78
C ASP A 262 -4.23 25.72 8.84
N ARG A 263 -4.90 25.88 7.70
CA ARG A 263 -6.36 25.71 7.61
C ARG A 263 -6.85 24.32 8.03
N LEU A 264 -6.15 23.26 7.61
CA LEU A 264 -6.49 21.90 7.97
C LEU A 264 -6.19 21.59 9.45
N ILE A 265 -5.16 22.20 10.02
CA ILE A 265 -4.85 22.11 11.45
C ILE A 265 -5.93 22.86 12.26
N GLU A 266 -6.31 24.05 11.88
CA GLU A 266 -7.41 24.81 12.50
C GLU A 266 -8.74 24.05 12.43
N ALA A 267 -9.00 23.33 11.33
CA ALA A 267 -10.17 22.45 11.18
C ALA A 267 -10.08 21.15 11.99
N GLY A 268 -8.95 20.88 12.66
CA GLY A 268 -8.73 19.66 13.44
C GLY A 268 -8.60 18.38 12.59
N LEU A 269 -8.25 18.54 11.30
CA LEU A 269 -8.00 17.42 10.39
C LEU A 269 -6.53 17.00 10.33
N LEU A 270 -5.62 17.95 10.54
CA LEU A 270 -4.19 17.69 10.73
C LEU A 270 -3.75 18.14 12.11
N GLU A 271 -2.62 17.65 12.57
CA GLU A 271 -1.97 18.01 13.82
C GLU A 271 -0.53 18.44 13.58
N ALA A 272 -0.16 19.58 14.14
CA ALA A 272 1.24 19.96 14.26
C ALA A 272 1.83 19.19 15.45
N ARG A 273 2.87 18.39 15.20
CA ARG A 273 3.60 17.63 16.24
C ARG A 273 4.97 18.24 16.47
N ALA A 274 5.64 17.83 17.54
CA ALA A 274 7.02 18.22 17.82
C ALA A 274 7.93 17.97 16.62
N THR A 275 9.06 18.69 16.50
CA THR A 275 10.04 18.55 15.42
C THR A 275 9.57 19.00 14.01
N ASN A 276 8.65 19.98 13.96
CA ASN A 276 8.17 20.48 12.66
C ASN A 276 7.46 19.41 11.81
N ARG A 277 6.80 18.46 12.46
CA ARG A 277 6.07 17.36 11.84
C ARG A 277 4.59 17.68 11.73
N VAL A 278 3.99 17.32 10.62
CA VAL A 278 2.55 17.36 10.38
C VAL A 278 2.03 15.95 10.16
N ALA A 279 0.94 15.60 10.83
CA ALA A 279 0.32 14.29 10.70
C ALA A 279 -1.21 14.42 10.63
N PRO A 280 -1.92 13.46 10.03
CA PRO A 280 -3.36 13.40 10.17
C PRO A 280 -3.77 13.24 11.63
N SER A 281 -4.77 14.02 12.08
CA SER A 281 -5.48 13.72 13.31
C SER A 281 -6.25 12.39 13.15
N ARG A 282 -6.80 11.84 14.24
CA ARG A 282 -7.68 10.67 14.10
C ARG A 282 -8.82 10.96 13.12
N ARG A 283 -9.52 12.09 13.29
CA ARG A 283 -10.60 12.51 12.39
C ARG A 283 -10.13 12.72 10.95
N GLY A 284 -8.98 13.38 10.74
CA GLY A 284 -8.46 13.61 9.40
C GLY A 284 -8.03 12.32 8.70
N PHE A 285 -7.59 11.32 9.45
CA PHE A 285 -7.24 10.02 8.91
C PHE A 285 -8.49 9.24 8.44
N ASP A 286 -9.60 9.36 9.18
CA ASP A 286 -10.88 8.73 8.81
C ASP A 286 -11.50 9.37 7.55
N VAL A 287 -11.19 10.65 7.27
CA VAL A 287 -11.66 11.39 6.08
C VAL A 287 -10.48 11.84 5.19
N LEU A 288 -9.48 10.98 5.03
CA LEU A 288 -8.23 11.34 4.37
C LEU A 288 -8.42 11.86 2.94
N ASN A 289 -9.37 11.33 2.20
CA ASN A 289 -9.65 11.80 0.84
C ASN A 289 -10.09 13.27 0.81
N ASP A 290 -10.86 13.73 1.80
CA ASP A 290 -11.26 15.14 1.92
C ASP A 290 -10.07 16.03 2.27
N VAL A 291 -9.16 15.52 3.14
CA VAL A 291 -7.90 16.20 3.45
C VAL A 291 -7.04 16.35 2.20
N LEU A 292 -6.91 15.28 1.42
CA LEU A 292 -6.11 15.27 0.19
C LEU A 292 -6.71 16.16 -0.90
N ALA A 293 -8.03 16.26 -0.99
CA ALA A 293 -8.70 17.14 -1.93
C ALA A 293 -8.31 18.63 -1.76
N ALA A 294 -7.91 19.04 -0.55
CA ALA A 294 -7.45 20.40 -0.28
C ALA A 294 -6.10 20.73 -0.95
N PHE A 295 -5.36 19.73 -1.43
CA PHE A 295 -4.06 19.89 -2.11
C PHE A 295 -4.14 19.67 -3.62
N LEU A 296 -5.35 19.42 -4.17
CA LEU A 296 -5.51 19.32 -5.62
C LEU A 296 -5.12 20.62 -6.31
N PRO A 297 -4.41 20.55 -7.43
CA PRO A 297 -4.13 21.73 -8.25
C PRO A 297 -5.43 22.44 -8.65
N ASP A 298 -5.42 23.77 -8.63
CA ASP A 298 -6.56 24.58 -9.07
C ASP A 298 -6.78 24.40 -10.59
N PRO A 299 -7.90 23.82 -11.06
CA PRO A 299 -8.15 23.59 -12.49
C PRO A 299 -8.19 24.87 -13.34
N GLY A 300 -8.19 26.05 -12.69
CA GLY A 300 -8.23 27.37 -13.37
C GLY A 300 -6.87 28.05 -13.56
N ARG A 301 -5.75 27.44 -13.23
CA ARG A 301 -4.41 28.04 -13.31
C ARG A 301 -3.55 27.56 -14.49
N ASN A 302 -4.11 26.99 -15.54
CA ASN A 302 -3.41 26.69 -16.80
C ASN A 302 -3.57 27.82 -17.81
#